data_5eade6d144586366cecdcdd9036f8125
#
_entry.id   5eade6d144586366cecdcdd9036f8125
#
_cell.length_a   1.000
_cell.length_b   1.000
_cell.length_c   1.000
_cell.angle_alpha   90.00
_cell.angle_beta   90.00
_cell.angle_gamma   90.00
#
_symmetry.space_group_name_H-M   'P 1'
#
loop_
_entity.id
_entity.type
_entity.pdbx_description
1 polymer ?
#
loop_
_entity_poly.entity_id
_entity_poly.type
_entity_poly.pdbx_seq_one_letter_code
_entity_poly.pdbx_strand_id
1 'polypeptide(L)'
;YSFFAALTENSTDIYSAVYIPMCKRALSLYAKNKTFGSDYDIRNLISSEYGVDVPLFIVRKLIKSVEKDLSRKDRAKFDFQINEKGNSFSFSFKSYAFSSIEDSYEAERRKSNALQQAFEIFAKNQGDDINNLPAFSDFIDKNKNKISSFLSGKVNGIDCPEVSFMIHVRFLQYIEQNDNVLYQTTKQIFIGSVIASYLESDFDLEAKIERGTSYYLDTQIVLELLDLQRPEDAIPTKELVNLIHETGGNVRLLDITLAEIKTNINNAITHYNRNNPTTTINEACIRLGQNKTWLITLNGNLENILQTDYKINIDKIPESDIELFANTEDAAQLKEMRYRKHSAIHDVIAYLYVREKRKHDSNKKLLQKASYWFITANRNLCDFNILKKVNGNTGEIIMPDELTSLLFLQNPKKLSGKVSSIGLNELIAQTLSEEYPSRDLINEFDSAVSSLENVSADDYKILLSSISQESTIKIHKLLISSISEPEQFNKDIHVIIETERNN
;
A
#
# COMPACT_ATOMS: atom_id res chain seq x y z
N TYR A 1 -1.08 -3.03 -17.69
CA TYR A 1 -1.99 -2.67 -16.59
C TYR A 1 -3.30 -2.06 -17.10
N SER A 2 -3.29 -1.00 -17.89
CA SER A 2 -4.52 -0.36 -18.43
C SER A 2 -5.47 -1.35 -19.12
N PHE A 3 -4.93 -2.35 -19.78
CA PHE A 3 -5.71 -3.44 -20.38
C PHE A 3 -6.48 -4.24 -19.32
N PHE A 4 -5.87 -4.60 -18.18
CA PHE A 4 -6.58 -5.30 -17.10
C PHE A 4 -7.69 -4.44 -16.50
N ALA A 5 -7.45 -3.16 -16.31
CA ALA A 5 -8.48 -2.24 -15.82
C ALA A 5 -9.66 -2.13 -16.79
N ALA A 6 -9.39 -1.96 -18.09
CA ALA A 6 -10.43 -1.89 -19.12
C ALA A 6 -11.30 -3.16 -19.17
N LEU A 7 -10.72 -4.33 -18.92
CA LEU A 7 -11.46 -5.59 -18.85
C LEU A 7 -12.42 -5.67 -17.66
N THR A 8 -12.11 -5.00 -16.55
CA THR A 8 -12.89 -5.07 -15.31
C THR A 8 -13.96 -3.99 -15.17
N GLU A 9 -13.93 -2.92 -15.96
CA GLU A 9 -14.87 -1.79 -15.86
C GLU A 9 -16.35 -2.19 -15.83
N ASN A 10 -16.71 -3.24 -16.55
CA ASN A 10 -18.09 -3.71 -16.66
C ASN A 10 -18.36 -5.05 -15.96
N SER A 11 -17.41 -5.57 -15.21
CA SER A 11 -17.52 -6.88 -14.57
C SER A 11 -17.63 -6.77 -13.06
N THR A 12 -18.37 -7.70 -12.46
CA THR A 12 -18.42 -7.94 -11.01
C THR A 12 -17.51 -9.06 -10.55
N ASP A 13 -16.88 -9.76 -11.50
CA ASP A 13 -16.01 -10.91 -11.27
C ASP A 13 -14.68 -10.71 -12.01
N ILE A 14 -13.62 -10.47 -11.26
CA ILE A 14 -12.25 -10.24 -11.78
C ILE A 14 -11.73 -11.48 -12.50
N TYR A 15 -12.01 -12.67 -11.97
CA TYR A 15 -11.51 -13.91 -12.54
C TYR A 15 -11.94 -14.07 -14.02
N SER A 16 -13.25 -14.03 -14.25
CA SER A 16 -13.78 -14.16 -15.62
C SER A 16 -13.43 -12.97 -16.49
N ALA A 17 -13.43 -11.76 -15.92
CA ALA A 17 -13.16 -10.54 -16.66
C ALA A 17 -11.71 -10.41 -17.16
N VAL A 18 -10.74 -10.93 -16.41
CA VAL A 18 -9.31 -10.76 -16.72
C VAL A 18 -8.71 -12.02 -17.31
N TYR A 19 -8.84 -13.16 -16.64
CA TYR A 19 -8.18 -14.38 -17.09
C TYR A 19 -8.72 -14.91 -18.41
N ILE A 20 -10.03 -14.82 -18.67
CA ILE A 20 -10.59 -15.30 -19.95
C ILE A 20 -10.08 -14.47 -21.14
N PRO A 21 -10.11 -13.12 -21.12
CA PRO A 21 -9.51 -12.29 -22.17
C PRO A 21 -8.00 -12.47 -22.32
N MET A 22 -7.25 -12.61 -21.21
CA MET A 22 -5.82 -12.95 -21.27
C MET A 22 -5.58 -14.26 -22.02
N CYS A 23 -6.34 -15.29 -21.68
CA CYS A 23 -6.26 -16.58 -22.36
C CYS A 23 -6.67 -16.48 -23.84
N LYS A 24 -7.74 -15.72 -24.16
CA LYS A 24 -8.16 -15.43 -25.54
C LYS A 24 -7.06 -14.76 -26.34
N ARG A 25 -6.38 -13.74 -25.75
CA ARG A 25 -5.26 -13.06 -26.42
C ARG A 25 -4.05 -13.97 -26.58
N ALA A 26 -3.69 -14.76 -25.57
CA ALA A 26 -2.61 -15.75 -25.69
C ALA A 26 -2.89 -16.78 -26.80
N LEU A 27 -4.12 -17.29 -26.90
CA LEU A 27 -4.55 -18.16 -27.99
C LEU A 27 -4.47 -17.44 -29.35
N SER A 28 -4.86 -16.18 -29.42
CA SER A 28 -4.76 -15.35 -30.62
C SER A 28 -3.32 -15.19 -31.10
N LEU A 29 -2.40 -14.87 -30.18
CA LEU A 29 -0.97 -14.75 -30.47
C LEU A 29 -0.38 -16.10 -30.93
N TYR A 30 -0.77 -17.19 -30.26
CA TYR A 30 -0.33 -18.52 -30.62
C TYR A 30 -0.79 -18.93 -32.02
N ALA A 31 -2.04 -18.59 -32.35
CA ALA A 31 -2.67 -18.90 -33.64
C ALA A 31 -1.99 -18.21 -34.86
N LYS A 32 -1.20 -17.15 -34.64
CA LYS A 32 -0.43 -16.50 -35.73
C LYS A 32 0.57 -17.45 -36.39
N ASN A 33 1.11 -18.43 -35.59
CA ASN A 33 2.22 -19.26 -36.07
C ASN A 33 1.96 -20.76 -35.96
N LYS A 34 0.97 -21.19 -35.19
CA LYS A 34 0.71 -22.60 -34.88
C LYS A 34 -0.78 -22.88 -34.76
N THR A 35 -1.19 -24.07 -35.19
CA THR A 35 -2.60 -24.54 -35.15
C THR A 35 -2.84 -25.63 -34.12
N PHE A 36 -1.80 -26.10 -33.45
CA PHE A 36 -1.85 -27.15 -32.42
C PHE A 36 -0.94 -26.75 -31.27
N GLY A 37 -1.40 -26.92 -30.02
CA GLY A 37 -0.64 -26.56 -28.84
C GLY A 37 -1.10 -27.29 -27.57
N SER A 38 -0.40 -26.98 -26.49
CA SER A 38 -0.65 -27.50 -25.15
C SER A 38 -0.97 -26.38 -24.16
N ASP A 39 -1.45 -26.74 -22.97
CA ASP A 39 -1.63 -25.82 -21.85
C ASP A 39 -0.32 -25.13 -21.43
N TYR A 40 0.83 -25.82 -21.55
CA TYR A 40 2.15 -25.24 -21.31
C TYR A 40 2.48 -24.09 -22.27
N ASP A 41 2.14 -24.22 -23.55
CA ASP A 41 2.38 -23.18 -24.52
C ASP A 41 1.63 -21.88 -24.16
N ILE A 42 0.37 -22.03 -23.76
CA ILE A 42 -0.47 -20.87 -23.37
C ILE A 42 -0.01 -20.29 -22.04
N ARG A 43 0.37 -21.13 -21.06
CA ARG A 43 0.97 -20.66 -19.80
C ARG A 43 2.20 -19.78 -20.05
N ASN A 44 3.13 -20.28 -20.89
CA ASN A 44 4.35 -19.57 -21.21
C ASN A 44 4.08 -18.25 -21.93
N LEU A 45 3.09 -18.19 -22.83
CA LEU A 45 2.66 -16.95 -23.45
C LEU A 45 2.05 -15.96 -22.45
N ILE A 46 1.20 -16.44 -21.53
CA ILE A 46 0.64 -15.59 -20.48
C ILE A 46 1.76 -15.01 -19.61
N SER A 47 2.72 -15.86 -19.21
CA SER A 47 3.86 -15.43 -18.40
C SER A 47 4.74 -14.41 -19.14
N SER A 48 5.05 -14.64 -20.42
CA SER A 48 5.90 -13.72 -21.20
C SER A 48 5.22 -12.39 -21.56
N GLU A 49 3.91 -12.41 -21.82
CA GLU A 49 3.17 -11.22 -22.27
C GLU A 49 2.68 -10.34 -21.10
N TYR A 50 2.42 -10.95 -19.95
CA TYR A 50 1.78 -10.27 -18.82
C TYR A 50 2.61 -10.31 -17.52
N GLY A 51 3.69 -11.09 -17.46
CA GLY A 51 4.48 -11.28 -16.24
C GLY A 51 3.77 -12.11 -15.16
N VAL A 52 2.68 -12.81 -15.49
CA VAL A 52 1.84 -13.54 -14.53
C VAL A 52 2.05 -15.04 -14.68
N ASP A 53 2.42 -15.73 -13.60
CA ASP A 53 2.56 -17.18 -13.58
C ASP A 53 1.24 -17.86 -13.15
N VAL A 54 0.51 -18.38 -14.13
CA VAL A 54 -0.78 -19.03 -13.92
C VAL A 54 -0.61 -20.54 -13.80
N PRO A 55 -1.11 -21.22 -12.72
CA PRO A 55 -1.05 -22.66 -12.59
C PRO A 55 -1.70 -23.40 -13.77
N LEU A 56 -1.11 -24.52 -14.22
CA LEU A 56 -1.57 -25.25 -15.40
C LEU A 56 -3.04 -25.69 -15.33
N PHE A 57 -3.52 -26.12 -14.16
CA PHE A 57 -4.93 -26.50 -14.00
C PHE A 57 -5.90 -25.34 -14.24
N ILE A 58 -5.48 -24.11 -13.88
CA ILE A 58 -6.23 -22.88 -14.18
C ILE A 58 -6.19 -22.60 -15.67
N VAL A 59 -5.02 -22.68 -16.33
CA VAL A 59 -4.90 -22.50 -17.78
C VAL A 59 -5.83 -23.48 -18.53
N ARG A 60 -5.88 -24.75 -18.13
CA ARG A 60 -6.82 -25.75 -18.71
C ARG A 60 -8.28 -25.31 -18.54
N LYS A 61 -8.65 -24.87 -17.32
CA LYS A 61 -10.01 -24.34 -17.04
C LYS A 61 -10.33 -23.14 -17.90
N LEU A 62 -9.37 -22.22 -18.10
CA LEU A 62 -9.52 -21.04 -18.94
C LEU A 62 -9.70 -21.40 -20.42
N ILE A 63 -8.88 -22.28 -20.98
CA ILE A 63 -9.01 -22.74 -22.37
C ILE A 63 -10.39 -23.37 -22.60
N LYS A 64 -10.86 -24.21 -21.66
CA LYS A 64 -12.22 -24.77 -21.71
C LYS A 64 -13.31 -23.69 -21.61
N SER A 65 -13.10 -22.67 -20.81
CA SER A 65 -14.04 -21.54 -20.69
C SER A 65 -14.09 -20.72 -21.98
N VAL A 66 -12.93 -20.48 -22.59
CA VAL A 66 -12.85 -19.81 -23.91
C VAL A 66 -13.60 -20.61 -24.98
N GLU A 67 -13.44 -21.93 -25.00
CA GLU A 67 -14.19 -22.80 -25.93
C GLU A 67 -15.71 -22.68 -25.73
N LYS A 68 -16.17 -22.70 -24.49
CA LYS A 68 -17.61 -22.57 -24.14
C LYS A 68 -18.18 -21.22 -24.54
N ASP A 69 -17.37 -20.16 -24.42
CA ASP A 69 -17.74 -18.76 -24.68
C ASP A 69 -17.82 -18.44 -26.20
N LEU A 70 -17.30 -19.32 -27.06
CA LEU A 70 -17.38 -19.16 -28.50
C LEU A 70 -18.83 -19.28 -28.97
N SER A 71 -19.29 -18.30 -29.78
CA SER A 71 -20.57 -18.39 -30.47
C SER A 71 -20.60 -19.60 -31.42
N ARG A 72 -21.79 -20.09 -31.77
CA ARG A 72 -21.92 -21.16 -32.80
C ARG A 72 -21.19 -20.81 -34.09
N LYS A 73 -21.25 -19.56 -34.52
CA LYS A 73 -20.62 -19.05 -35.73
C LYS A 73 -19.09 -19.10 -35.61
N ASP A 74 -18.57 -18.68 -34.47
CA ASP A 74 -17.13 -18.66 -34.24
C ASP A 74 -16.56 -20.05 -34.01
N ARG A 75 -17.29 -20.98 -33.36
CA ARG A 75 -16.89 -22.40 -33.26
C ARG A 75 -16.74 -23.05 -34.62
N ALA A 76 -17.68 -22.81 -35.51
CA ALA A 76 -17.61 -23.34 -36.89
C ALA A 76 -16.45 -22.75 -37.69
N LYS A 77 -16.16 -21.46 -37.48
CA LYS A 77 -15.07 -20.73 -38.15
C LYS A 77 -13.70 -21.16 -37.67
N PHE A 78 -13.52 -21.36 -36.36
CA PHE A 78 -12.22 -21.63 -35.76
C PHE A 78 -11.93 -23.12 -35.62
N ASP A 79 -12.96 -23.98 -35.62
CA ASP A 79 -12.87 -25.43 -35.41
C ASP A 79 -11.97 -25.76 -34.20
N PHE A 80 -12.28 -25.04 -33.07
CA PHE A 80 -11.51 -25.17 -31.85
C PHE A 80 -11.83 -26.49 -31.17
N GLN A 81 -10.84 -27.34 -30.99
CA GLN A 81 -10.98 -28.67 -30.40
C GLN A 81 -10.03 -28.81 -29.22
N ILE A 82 -10.53 -29.40 -28.13
CA ILE A 82 -9.75 -29.74 -26.95
C ILE A 82 -9.67 -31.27 -26.84
N ASN A 83 -8.45 -31.78 -26.66
CA ASN A 83 -8.18 -33.19 -26.40
C ASN A 83 -7.55 -33.34 -25.02
N GLU A 84 -8.23 -34.06 -24.12
CA GLU A 84 -7.78 -34.37 -22.79
C GLU A 84 -7.73 -35.88 -22.57
N LYS A 85 -6.53 -36.40 -22.28
CA LYS A 85 -6.33 -37.83 -21.98
C LYS A 85 -5.42 -37.96 -20.76
N GLY A 86 -6.00 -38.34 -19.63
CA GLY A 86 -5.28 -38.42 -18.36
C GLY A 86 -4.67 -37.06 -18.00
N ASN A 87 -3.35 -36.99 -17.82
CA ASN A 87 -2.62 -35.77 -17.52
C ASN A 87 -2.26 -34.92 -18.74
N SER A 88 -2.50 -35.42 -19.95
CA SER A 88 -2.19 -34.75 -21.21
C SER A 88 -3.34 -33.82 -21.61
N PHE A 89 -3.03 -32.56 -21.94
CA PHE A 89 -3.97 -31.57 -22.43
C PHE A 89 -3.41 -30.93 -23.69
N SER A 90 -4.20 -30.95 -24.76
CA SER A 90 -3.85 -30.25 -26.01
C SER A 90 -5.08 -29.63 -26.66
N PHE A 91 -4.86 -28.66 -27.52
CA PHE A 91 -5.89 -28.00 -28.30
C PHE A 91 -5.44 -27.83 -29.75
N SER A 92 -6.41 -27.69 -30.65
CA SER A 92 -6.18 -27.36 -32.06
C SER A 92 -7.25 -26.41 -32.58
N PHE A 93 -6.89 -25.61 -33.59
CA PHE A 93 -7.80 -24.70 -34.29
C PHE A 93 -7.35 -24.48 -35.76
N LYS A 94 -8.30 -24.16 -36.63
CA LYS A 94 -8.03 -24.02 -38.07
C LYS A 94 -7.69 -22.60 -38.52
N SER A 95 -8.10 -21.60 -37.80
CA SER A 95 -7.88 -20.20 -38.20
C SER A 95 -7.75 -19.26 -37.03
N TYR A 96 -7.17 -18.09 -37.30
CA TYR A 96 -6.98 -17.01 -36.37
C TYR A 96 -8.30 -16.49 -35.77
N ALA A 97 -8.33 -16.36 -34.46
CA ALA A 97 -9.49 -15.94 -33.70
C ALA A 97 -9.15 -14.73 -32.79
N PHE A 98 -10.15 -13.97 -32.39
CA PHE A 98 -10.08 -12.94 -31.35
C PHE A 98 -9.34 -11.64 -31.72
N SER A 99 -9.38 -11.19 -33.00
CA SER A 99 -8.74 -9.94 -33.41
C SER A 99 -9.17 -8.71 -32.60
N SER A 100 -10.43 -8.65 -32.18
CA SER A 100 -10.95 -7.54 -31.36
C SER A 100 -10.24 -7.37 -30.02
N ILE A 101 -9.65 -8.42 -29.46
CA ILE A 101 -8.86 -8.35 -28.24
C ILE A 101 -7.49 -7.71 -28.48
N GLU A 102 -6.87 -8.01 -29.63
CA GLU A 102 -5.64 -7.35 -30.03
C GLU A 102 -5.85 -5.86 -30.24
N ASP A 103 -6.94 -5.47 -30.90
CA ASP A 103 -7.27 -4.06 -31.13
C ASP A 103 -7.46 -3.31 -29.80
N SER A 104 -8.16 -3.94 -28.84
CA SER A 104 -8.35 -3.38 -27.50
C SER A 104 -7.02 -3.26 -26.73
N TYR A 105 -6.18 -4.29 -26.79
CA TYR A 105 -4.86 -4.27 -26.16
C TYR A 105 -3.96 -3.17 -26.73
N GLU A 106 -3.90 -3.04 -28.05
CA GLU A 106 -3.10 -2.02 -28.72
C GLU A 106 -3.63 -0.60 -28.45
N ALA A 107 -4.94 -0.43 -28.30
CA ALA A 107 -5.53 0.85 -27.90
C ALA A 107 -5.07 1.27 -26.49
N GLU A 108 -5.11 0.35 -25.53
CA GLU A 108 -4.66 0.62 -24.16
C GLU A 108 -3.13 0.83 -24.08
N ARG A 109 -2.36 0.08 -24.87
CA ARG A 109 -0.91 0.28 -24.99
C ARG A 109 -0.55 1.66 -25.49
N ARG A 110 -1.29 2.18 -26.49
CA ARG A 110 -1.09 3.56 -27.00
C ARG A 110 -1.35 4.60 -25.91
N LYS A 111 -2.38 4.44 -25.08
CA LYS A 111 -2.65 5.34 -23.96
C LYS A 111 -1.49 5.34 -22.94
N SER A 112 -0.99 4.15 -22.59
CA SER A 112 0.15 4.03 -21.66
C SER A 112 1.43 4.65 -22.23
N ASN A 113 1.70 4.47 -23.50
CA ASN A 113 2.84 5.10 -24.16
C ASN A 113 2.70 6.63 -24.22
N ALA A 114 1.49 7.15 -24.47
CA ALA A 114 1.24 8.59 -24.47
C ALA A 114 1.45 9.20 -23.06
N LEU A 115 1.07 8.47 -22.01
CA LEU A 115 1.33 8.89 -20.62
C LEU A 115 2.83 8.96 -20.32
N GLN A 116 3.60 7.92 -20.72
CA GLN A 116 5.05 7.91 -20.54
C GLN A 116 5.73 9.07 -21.27
N GLN A 117 5.34 9.33 -22.52
CA GLN A 117 5.86 10.46 -23.30
C GLN A 117 5.53 11.82 -22.67
N ALA A 118 4.31 11.98 -22.14
CA ALA A 118 3.92 13.19 -21.44
C ALA A 118 4.74 13.40 -20.15
N PHE A 119 5.02 12.32 -19.41
CA PHE A 119 5.91 12.34 -18.24
C PHE A 119 7.33 12.79 -18.60
N GLU A 120 7.91 12.21 -19.66
CA GLU A 120 9.27 12.56 -20.11
C GLU A 120 9.37 14.04 -20.54
N ILE A 121 8.35 14.56 -21.25
CA ILE A 121 8.28 15.97 -21.62
C ILE A 121 8.17 16.85 -20.38
N PHE A 122 7.33 16.46 -19.40
CA PHE A 122 7.18 17.20 -18.15
C PHE A 122 8.49 17.24 -17.35
N ALA A 123 9.14 16.09 -17.16
CA ALA A 123 10.41 15.98 -16.42
C ALA A 123 11.50 16.85 -17.08
N LYS A 124 11.63 16.77 -18.41
CA LYS A 124 12.57 17.62 -19.16
C LYS A 124 12.31 19.11 -18.96
N ASN A 125 11.05 19.52 -18.92
CA ASN A 125 10.67 20.93 -18.70
C ASN A 125 10.95 21.40 -17.26
N GLN A 126 11.04 20.47 -16.31
CA GLN A 126 11.47 20.75 -14.92
C GLN A 126 13.00 20.77 -14.75
N GLY A 127 13.75 20.41 -15.78
CA GLY A 127 15.22 20.37 -15.75
C GLY A 127 15.80 19.02 -15.32
N ASP A 128 14.99 17.98 -15.19
CA ASP A 128 15.44 16.66 -14.81
C ASP A 128 16.09 15.90 -15.98
N ASP A 129 17.12 15.10 -15.71
CA ASP A 129 17.73 14.21 -16.70
C ASP A 129 16.94 12.93 -16.85
N ILE A 130 16.21 12.82 -17.96
CA ILE A 130 15.32 11.70 -18.26
C ILE A 130 16.06 10.34 -18.24
N ASN A 131 17.34 10.31 -18.60
CA ASN A 131 18.11 9.06 -18.68
C ASN A 131 18.35 8.44 -17.30
N ASN A 132 18.27 9.23 -16.25
CA ASN A 132 18.47 8.80 -14.86
C ASN A 132 17.15 8.62 -14.09
N LEU A 133 16.00 8.93 -14.72
CA LEU A 133 14.71 8.79 -14.09
C LEU A 133 14.11 7.40 -14.37
N PRO A 134 13.49 6.76 -13.34
CA PRO A 134 12.64 5.60 -13.55
C PRO A 134 11.49 5.90 -14.50
N ALA A 135 10.99 4.89 -15.21
CA ALA A 135 9.78 5.04 -15.99
C ALA A 135 8.57 5.36 -15.09
N PHE A 136 7.54 5.99 -15.66
CA PHE A 136 6.33 6.28 -14.87
C PHE A 136 5.63 5.00 -14.38
N SER A 137 5.75 3.90 -15.13
CA SER A 137 5.30 2.58 -14.69
C SER A 137 5.96 2.08 -13.41
N ASP A 138 7.26 2.39 -13.20
CA ASP A 138 8.00 1.94 -12.03
C ASP A 138 7.47 2.56 -10.73
N PHE A 139 6.99 3.81 -10.83
CA PHE A 139 6.27 4.49 -9.75
C PHE A 139 4.98 3.74 -9.36
N ILE A 140 4.22 3.27 -10.35
CA ILE A 140 3.01 2.47 -10.12
C ILE A 140 3.37 1.07 -9.62
N ASP A 141 4.46 0.47 -10.12
CA ASP A 141 4.93 -0.86 -9.72
C ASP A 141 5.39 -0.90 -8.26
N LYS A 142 5.82 0.22 -7.70
CA LYS A 142 6.09 0.35 -6.27
C LYS A 142 4.87 -0.07 -5.44
N ASN A 143 3.66 0.40 -5.81
CA ASN A 143 2.42 0.00 -5.16
C ASN A 143 2.09 -1.50 -5.38
N LYS A 144 2.20 -1.98 -6.63
CA LYS A 144 1.98 -3.39 -6.97
C LYS A 144 2.87 -4.33 -6.13
N ASN A 145 4.15 -4.00 -6.02
CA ASN A 145 5.11 -4.81 -5.27
C ASN A 145 4.76 -4.91 -3.78
N LYS A 146 4.24 -3.85 -3.18
CA LYS A 146 3.78 -3.84 -1.79
C LYS A 146 2.57 -4.77 -1.61
N ILE A 147 1.56 -4.65 -2.47
CA ILE A 147 0.38 -5.51 -2.43
C ILE A 147 0.76 -6.97 -2.63
N SER A 148 1.63 -7.27 -3.60
CA SER A 148 2.11 -8.64 -3.85
C SER A 148 2.85 -9.23 -2.64
N SER A 149 3.66 -8.43 -1.95
CA SER A 149 4.37 -8.84 -0.73
C SER A 149 3.40 -9.12 0.42
N PHE A 150 2.44 -8.25 0.63
CA PHE A 150 1.38 -8.45 1.61
C PHE A 150 0.60 -9.75 1.34
N LEU A 151 0.14 -9.95 0.11
CA LEU A 151 -0.62 -11.14 -0.28
C LEU A 151 0.19 -12.44 -0.11
N SER A 152 1.46 -12.42 -0.49
CA SER A 152 2.36 -13.58 -0.33
C SER A 152 2.80 -13.80 1.12
N GLY A 153 2.59 -12.82 1.99
CA GLY A 153 3.06 -12.83 3.37
C GLY A 153 4.58 -12.90 3.51
N LYS A 154 5.30 -12.38 2.52
CA LYS A 154 6.75 -12.25 2.54
C LYS A 154 7.13 -10.84 2.95
N VAL A 155 8.12 -10.74 3.84
CA VAL A 155 8.77 -9.46 4.12
C VAL A 155 9.68 -9.16 2.94
N ASN A 156 9.44 -8.07 2.23
CA ASN A 156 10.42 -7.56 1.30
C ASN A 156 11.55 -6.99 2.14
N GLY A 157 12.72 -7.63 2.10
CA GLY A 157 13.95 -6.97 2.56
C GLY A 157 14.02 -5.61 1.85
N ILE A 158 14.14 -4.54 2.65
CA ILE A 158 14.18 -3.16 2.14
C ILE A 158 15.55 -2.92 1.52
N ASP A 159 15.81 -3.55 0.38
CA ASP A 159 16.86 -3.20 -0.56
C ASP A 159 16.23 -2.58 -1.81
N CYS A 160 15.25 -1.68 -1.63
CA CYS A 160 14.92 -0.77 -2.72
C CYS A 160 16.07 0.24 -2.82
N PRO A 161 16.69 0.39 -3.99
CA PRO A 161 17.60 1.50 -4.21
C PRO A 161 16.89 2.80 -3.84
N GLU A 162 17.62 3.76 -3.28
CA GLU A 162 17.10 5.10 -2.95
C GLU A 162 16.77 5.86 -4.25
N VAL A 163 15.69 5.46 -4.91
CA VAL A 163 15.20 6.11 -6.12
C VAL A 163 14.10 7.07 -5.70
N SER A 164 14.35 8.36 -5.88
CA SER A 164 13.34 9.37 -5.64
C SER A 164 12.25 9.34 -6.72
N PHE A 165 11.00 9.34 -6.29
CA PHE A 165 9.83 9.44 -7.16
C PHE A 165 9.17 10.84 -7.11
N MET A 166 9.86 11.86 -6.59
CA MET A 166 9.30 13.21 -6.43
C MET A 166 8.80 13.84 -7.73
N ILE A 167 9.55 13.65 -8.83
CA ILE A 167 9.12 14.17 -10.14
C ILE A 167 7.84 13.48 -10.64
N HIS A 168 7.67 12.19 -10.32
CA HIS A 168 6.47 11.42 -10.66
C HIS A 168 5.25 11.93 -9.87
N VAL A 169 5.41 12.25 -8.60
CA VAL A 169 4.35 12.87 -7.76
C VAL A 169 3.98 14.23 -8.32
N ARG A 170 4.96 15.09 -8.65
CA ARG A 170 4.69 16.41 -9.27
C ARG A 170 3.96 16.29 -10.60
N PHE A 171 4.35 15.33 -11.43
CA PHE A 171 3.66 15.06 -12.70
C PHE A 171 2.22 14.59 -12.45
N LEU A 172 2.00 13.67 -11.51
CA LEU A 172 0.66 13.19 -11.18
C LEU A 172 -0.25 14.32 -10.70
N GLN A 173 0.23 15.20 -9.82
CA GLN A 173 -0.49 16.39 -9.37
C GLN A 173 -0.76 17.38 -10.52
N TYR A 174 0.20 17.53 -11.43
CA TYR A 174 0.03 18.37 -12.62
C TYR A 174 -1.08 17.86 -13.55
N ILE A 175 -1.09 16.57 -13.89
CA ILE A 175 -2.12 16.01 -14.78
C ILE A 175 -3.50 15.95 -14.12
N GLU A 176 -3.57 15.77 -12.80
CA GLU A 176 -4.83 15.83 -12.07
C GLU A 176 -5.54 17.18 -12.26
N GLN A 177 -4.79 18.26 -12.28
CA GLN A 177 -5.32 19.62 -12.42
C GLN A 177 -5.49 20.07 -13.88
N ASN A 178 -4.65 19.59 -14.81
CA ASN A 178 -4.51 20.14 -16.15
C ASN A 178 -4.86 19.20 -17.29
N ASP A 179 -4.83 17.87 -17.08
CA ASP A 179 -5.10 16.87 -18.12
C ASP A 179 -5.89 15.67 -17.61
N ASN A 180 -7.20 15.80 -17.61
CA ASN A 180 -8.09 14.74 -17.16
C ASN A 180 -7.94 13.43 -17.94
N VAL A 181 -7.53 13.45 -19.22
CA VAL A 181 -7.37 12.23 -20.02
C VAL A 181 -6.18 11.43 -19.53
N LEU A 182 -5.04 12.07 -19.33
CA LEU A 182 -3.84 11.43 -18.77
C LEU A 182 -4.08 10.96 -17.32
N TYR A 183 -4.80 11.76 -16.53
CA TYR A 183 -5.15 11.40 -15.15
C TYR A 183 -6.05 10.15 -15.10
N GLN A 184 -7.09 10.06 -15.94
CA GLN A 184 -7.92 8.85 -16.05
C GLN A 184 -7.12 7.64 -16.55
N THR A 185 -6.18 7.83 -17.48
CA THR A 185 -5.26 6.76 -17.92
C THR A 185 -4.41 6.27 -16.76
N THR A 186 -3.88 7.17 -15.92
CA THR A 186 -3.11 6.81 -14.72
C THR A 186 -3.96 6.01 -13.73
N LYS A 187 -5.21 6.41 -13.50
CA LYS A 187 -6.17 5.64 -12.66
C LYS A 187 -6.39 4.22 -13.19
N GLN A 188 -6.53 4.07 -14.50
CA GLN A 188 -6.66 2.76 -15.13
C GLN A 188 -5.40 1.92 -14.95
N ILE A 189 -4.21 2.51 -15.14
CA ILE A 189 -2.95 1.80 -14.91
C ILE A 189 -2.83 1.35 -13.45
N PHE A 190 -3.18 2.22 -12.49
CA PHE A 190 -3.16 1.88 -11.07
C PHE A 190 -4.08 0.70 -10.74
N ILE A 191 -5.34 0.72 -11.18
CA ILE A 191 -6.27 -0.42 -11.02
C ILE A 191 -5.71 -1.68 -11.68
N GLY A 192 -5.12 -1.57 -12.86
CA GLY A 192 -4.48 -2.69 -13.54
C GLY A 192 -3.31 -3.26 -12.75
N SER A 193 -2.53 -2.44 -12.04
CA SER A 193 -1.45 -2.90 -11.18
C SER A 193 -1.98 -3.65 -9.93
N VAL A 194 -3.08 -3.16 -9.35
CA VAL A 194 -3.77 -3.86 -8.25
C VAL A 194 -4.25 -5.23 -8.70
N ILE A 195 -4.90 -5.31 -9.86
CA ILE A 195 -5.36 -6.59 -10.43
C ILE A 195 -4.16 -7.52 -10.68
N ALA A 196 -3.06 -7.03 -11.26
CA ALA A 196 -1.87 -7.81 -11.51
C ALA A 196 -1.28 -8.40 -10.22
N SER A 197 -1.27 -7.64 -9.12
CA SER A 197 -0.82 -8.12 -7.81
C SER A 197 -1.60 -9.34 -7.32
N TYR A 198 -2.92 -9.35 -7.52
CA TYR A 198 -3.76 -10.49 -7.17
C TYR A 198 -3.56 -11.68 -8.09
N LEU A 199 -3.33 -11.44 -9.39
CA LEU A 199 -3.09 -12.51 -10.36
C LEU A 199 -1.75 -13.23 -10.12
N GLU A 200 -0.76 -12.54 -9.59
CA GLU A 200 0.57 -13.08 -9.26
C GLU A 200 0.60 -13.84 -7.93
N SER A 201 -0.41 -13.69 -7.09
CA SER A 201 -0.50 -14.34 -5.79
C SER A 201 -1.41 -15.56 -5.83
N ASP A 202 -1.22 -16.49 -4.88
CA ASP A 202 -2.14 -17.60 -4.64
C ASP A 202 -3.47 -17.16 -3.99
N PHE A 203 -3.88 -15.92 -4.27
CA PHE A 203 -5.06 -15.31 -3.69
C PHE A 203 -6.34 -15.89 -4.31
N ASP A 204 -7.31 -16.24 -3.46
CA ASP A 204 -8.61 -16.73 -3.92
C ASP A 204 -9.51 -15.58 -4.37
N LEU A 205 -9.48 -15.27 -5.65
CA LEU A 205 -10.30 -14.20 -6.26
C LEU A 205 -11.83 -14.47 -6.19
N GLU A 206 -12.25 -15.72 -5.94
CA GLU A 206 -13.67 -16.08 -5.79
C GLU A 206 -14.16 -15.84 -4.35
N ALA A 207 -13.24 -15.79 -3.36
CA ALA A 207 -13.60 -15.53 -1.98
C ALA A 207 -13.94 -14.05 -1.76
N LYS A 208 -15.04 -13.79 -1.07
CA LYS A 208 -15.46 -12.43 -0.70
C LYS A 208 -15.06 -12.13 0.73
N ILE A 209 -14.69 -10.86 0.98
CA ILE A 209 -14.50 -10.36 2.34
C ILE A 209 -15.83 -10.46 3.09
N GLU A 210 -15.79 -10.91 4.33
CA GLU A 210 -16.99 -11.06 5.15
C GLU A 210 -17.56 -9.67 5.50
N ARG A 211 -18.87 -9.53 5.40
CA ARG A 211 -19.57 -8.32 5.88
C ARG A 211 -19.44 -8.22 7.39
N GLY A 212 -19.28 -7.00 7.89
CA GLY A 212 -19.15 -6.77 9.32
C GLY A 212 -17.73 -6.93 9.86
N THR A 213 -16.72 -7.13 8.99
CA THR A 213 -15.31 -7.09 9.37
C THR A 213 -15.00 -5.81 10.15
N SER A 214 -14.27 -5.93 11.24
CA SER A 214 -13.94 -4.83 12.13
C SER A 214 -12.49 -4.40 11.93
N TYR A 215 -12.28 -3.08 11.84
CA TYR A 215 -11.00 -2.45 11.56
C TYR A 215 -10.63 -1.51 12.69
N TYR A 216 -9.60 -1.86 13.48
CA TYR A 216 -9.07 -1.04 14.55
C TYR A 216 -8.02 -0.08 13.99
N LEU A 217 -8.19 1.20 14.22
CA LEU A 217 -7.28 2.24 13.74
C LEU A 217 -6.14 2.46 14.73
N ASP A 218 -4.92 2.62 14.19
CA ASP A 218 -3.75 3.07 14.94
C ASP A 218 -3.83 4.57 15.25
N THR A 219 -3.06 5.03 16.22
CA THR A 219 -2.94 6.43 16.64
C THR A 219 -2.66 7.35 15.46
N GLN A 220 -1.69 7.02 14.61
CA GLN A 220 -1.34 7.85 13.46
C GLN A 220 -2.50 7.98 12.47
N ILE A 221 -3.19 6.89 12.15
CA ILE A 221 -4.34 6.90 11.23
C ILE A 221 -5.45 7.82 11.75
N VAL A 222 -5.70 7.83 13.06
CA VAL A 222 -6.71 8.74 13.65
C VAL A 222 -6.23 10.20 13.61
N LEU A 223 -4.96 10.47 13.84
CA LEU A 223 -4.41 11.82 13.73
C LEU A 223 -4.47 12.34 12.28
N GLU A 224 -4.24 11.49 11.28
CA GLU A 224 -4.43 11.79 9.86
C GLU A 224 -5.90 12.07 9.55
N LEU A 225 -6.81 11.24 10.04
CA LEU A 225 -8.26 11.41 9.90
C LEU A 225 -8.75 12.75 10.43
N LEU A 226 -8.15 13.21 11.55
CA LEU A 226 -8.43 14.50 12.17
C LEU A 226 -7.68 15.67 11.50
N ASP A 227 -6.91 15.41 10.46
CA ASP A 227 -6.05 16.39 9.78
C ASP A 227 -4.98 17.02 10.69
N LEU A 228 -4.50 16.24 11.65
CA LEU A 228 -3.45 16.62 12.62
C LEU A 228 -2.06 16.12 12.25
N GLN A 229 -1.90 15.56 11.06
CA GLN A 229 -0.65 15.15 10.43
C GLN A 229 -0.39 15.99 9.17
N ARG A 230 0.27 15.43 8.18
CA ARG A 230 0.52 16.11 6.91
C ARG A 230 -0.77 16.31 6.12
N PRO A 231 -0.88 17.39 5.33
CA PRO A 231 -2.11 17.65 4.58
C PRO A 231 -2.44 16.58 3.54
N GLU A 232 -1.42 15.96 2.95
CA GLU A 232 -1.54 14.89 1.96
C GLU A 232 -2.09 13.58 2.51
N ASP A 233 -1.95 13.31 3.82
CA ASP A 233 -2.41 12.07 4.47
C ASP A 233 -3.90 12.12 4.82
N ALA A 234 -4.44 13.32 5.05
CA ALA A 234 -5.80 13.49 5.57
C ALA A 234 -6.90 13.06 4.58
N ILE A 235 -6.72 13.34 3.29
CA ILE A 235 -7.72 13.02 2.25
C ILE A 235 -7.85 11.52 2.05
N PRO A 236 -6.76 10.77 1.73
CA PRO A 236 -6.86 9.33 1.51
C PRO A 236 -7.36 8.59 2.75
N THR A 237 -6.96 9.00 3.96
CA THR A 237 -7.42 8.39 5.21
C THR A 237 -8.93 8.59 5.43
N LYS A 238 -9.47 9.80 5.17
CA LYS A 238 -10.93 10.05 5.22
C LYS A 238 -11.69 9.22 4.19
N GLU A 239 -11.17 9.12 2.98
CA GLU A 239 -11.78 8.33 1.91
C GLU A 239 -11.74 6.83 2.22
N LEU A 240 -10.65 6.32 2.80
CA LEU A 240 -10.55 4.92 3.25
C LEU A 240 -11.58 4.59 4.34
N VAL A 241 -11.72 5.44 5.37
CA VAL A 241 -12.74 5.25 6.43
C VAL A 241 -14.15 5.22 5.82
N ASN A 242 -14.45 6.12 4.89
CA ASN A 242 -15.73 6.10 4.17
C ASN A 242 -15.90 4.83 3.33
N LEU A 243 -14.85 4.36 2.65
CA LEU A 243 -14.87 3.13 1.86
C LEU A 243 -15.17 1.91 2.74
N ILE A 244 -14.55 1.82 3.93
CA ILE A 244 -14.83 0.76 4.91
C ILE A 244 -16.33 0.74 5.26
N HIS A 245 -16.91 1.89 5.61
CA HIS A 245 -18.34 1.98 5.93
C HIS A 245 -19.24 1.61 4.74
N GLU A 246 -18.91 2.07 3.53
CA GLU A 246 -19.68 1.75 2.32
C GLU A 246 -19.66 0.27 1.94
N THR A 247 -18.58 -0.41 2.29
CA THR A 247 -18.41 -1.86 2.07
C THR A 247 -19.01 -2.70 3.20
N GLY A 248 -19.58 -2.06 4.22
CA GLY A 248 -20.24 -2.72 5.35
C GLY A 248 -19.26 -3.18 6.44
N GLY A 249 -18.06 -2.62 6.48
CA GLY A 249 -17.10 -2.81 7.56
C GLY A 249 -17.39 -1.90 8.76
N ASN A 250 -16.86 -2.26 9.93
CA ASN A 250 -16.97 -1.51 11.17
C ASN A 250 -15.64 -0.88 11.53
N VAL A 251 -15.58 0.44 11.64
CA VAL A 251 -14.38 1.14 12.11
C VAL A 251 -14.41 1.22 13.63
N ARG A 252 -13.30 0.84 14.27
CA ARG A 252 -13.17 0.75 15.71
C ARG A 252 -11.87 1.38 16.18
N LEU A 253 -11.83 1.71 17.46
CA LEU A 253 -10.67 2.20 18.15
C LEU A 253 -10.52 1.47 19.49
N LEU A 254 -9.29 1.19 19.92
CA LEU A 254 -9.04 0.69 21.25
C LEU A 254 -8.98 1.86 22.25
N ASP A 255 -9.42 1.64 23.48
CA ASP A 255 -9.35 2.66 24.53
C ASP A 255 -7.91 3.08 24.86
N ILE A 256 -6.95 2.18 24.76
CA ILE A 256 -5.50 2.47 24.89
C ILE A 256 -5.02 3.39 23.76
N THR A 257 -5.51 3.19 22.53
CA THR A 257 -5.19 4.06 21.38
C THR A 257 -5.80 5.45 21.57
N LEU A 258 -7.04 5.53 22.05
CA LEU A 258 -7.66 6.82 22.41
C LEU A 258 -6.86 7.58 23.47
N ALA A 259 -6.35 6.88 24.48
CA ALA A 259 -5.51 7.46 25.52
C ALA A 259 -4.17 7.97 24.96
N GLU A 260 -3.56 7.24 24.03
CA GLU A 260 -2.33 7.65 23.36
C GLU A 260 -2.57 8.91 22.49
N ILE A 261 -3.66 8.96 21.71
CA ILE A 261 -4.02 10.14 20.91
C ILE A 261 -4.21 11.37 21.81
N LYS A 262 -4.96 11.23 22.92
CA LYS A 262 -5.16 12.30 23.90
C LYS A 262 -3.83 12.78 24.48
N THR A 263 -2.90 11.87 24.75
CA THR A 263 -1.56 12.18 25.25
C THR A 263 -0.76 12.97 24.22
N ASN A 264 -0.77 12.56 22.95
CA ASN A 264 -0.08 13.25 21.87
C ASN A 264 -0.63 14.68 21.67
N ILE A 265 -1.96 14.84 21.69
CA ILE A 265 -2.58 16.19 21.61
C ILE A 265 -2.23 17.03 22.84
N ASN A 266 -2.22 16.46 24.06
CA ASN A 266 -1.81 17.16 25.28
C ASN A 266 -0.35 17.62 25.23
N ASN A 267 0.54 16.80 24.70
CA ASN A 267 1.94 17.18 24.49
C ASN A 267 2.03 18.37 23.52
N ALA A 268 1.27 18.34 22.43
CA ALA A 268 1.21 19.48 21.50
C ALA A 268 0.63 20.75 22.16
N ILE A 269 -0.40 20.62 23.02
CA ILE A 269 -0.97 21.74 23.79
C ILE A 269 0.07 22.33 24.75
N THR A 270 0.81 21.47 25.45
CA THR A 270 1.82 21.88 26.43
C THR A 270 2.96 22.66 25.77
N HIS A 271 3.43 22.19 24.62
CA HIS A 271 4.54 22.78 23.88
C HIS A 271 4.07 23.69 22.71
N TYR A 272 2.82 24.17 22.77
CA TYR A 272 2.27 25.00 21.69
C TYR A 272 3.01 26.33 21.56
N ASN A 273 3.64 26.52 20.43
CA ASN A 273 4.26 27.78 20.03
C ASN A 273 3.93 28.08 18.55
N ARG A 274 3.17 29.16 18.32
CA ARG A 274 2.73 29.52 16.96
C ARG A 274 3.89 29.93 16.05
N ASN A 275 4.91 30.55 16.60
CA ASN A 275 6.04 31.07 15.83
C ASN A 275 7.13 30.02 15.59
N ASN A 276 7.14 28.96 16.41
CA ASN A 276 8.08 27.85 16.29
C ASN A 276 7.38 26.56 16.73
N PRO A 277 6.60 25.91 15.83
CA PRO A 277 5.93 24.68 16.15
C PRO A 277 6.95 23.55 16.41
N THR A 278 6.73 22.80 17.49
CA THR A 278 7.66 21.75 17.94
C THR A 278 7.16 20.34 17.63
N THR A 279 5.89 20.19 17.25
CA THR A 279 5.30 18.89 16.91
C THR A 279 4.52 18.97 15.59
N THR A 280 4.34 17.83 14.91
CA THR A 280 3.53 17.75 13.69
C THR A 280 2.08 18.20 13.94
N ILE A 281 1.50 17.90 15.11
CA ILE A 281 0.16 18.38 15.50
C ILE A 281 0.12 19.91 15.60
N ASN A 282 1.18 20.56 16.10
CA ASN A 282 1.26 22.02 16.16
C ASN A 282 1.37 22.65 14.77
N GLU A 283 2.15 22.05 13.88
CA GLU A 283 2.24 22.47 12.47
C GLU A 283 0.88 22.36 11.78
N ALA A 284 0.19 21.21 11.95
CA ALA A 284 -1.15 21.02 11.41
C ALA A 284 -2.17 22.03 11.98
N CYS A 285 -2.15 22.28 13.28
CA CYS A 285 -3.01 23.27 13.93
C CYS A 285 -2.81 24.67 13.32
N ILE A 286 -1.56 25.08 13.08
CA ILE A 286 -1.23 26.38 12.47
C ILE A 286 -1.64 26.42 10.99
N ARG A 287 -1.38 25.34 10.24
CA ARG A 287 -1.80 25.17 8.84
C ARG A 287 -3.31 25.32 8.68
N LEU A 288 -4.07 24.76 9.60
CA LEU A 288 -5.55 24.84 9.64
C LEU A 288 -6.06 26.22 10.10
N GLY A 289 -5.19 27.18 10.39
CA GLY A 289 -5.57 28.49 10.92
C GLY A 289 -6.09 28.45 12.37
N GLN A 290 -5.86 27.35 13.07
CA GLN A 290 -6.36 27.12 14.43
C GLN A 290 -5.37 27.58 15.50
N ASN A 291 -5.74 27.43 16.77
CA ASN A 291 -4.95 27.87 17.90
C ASN A 291 -4.98 26.83 19.07
N LYS A 292 -4.21 27.14 20.12
CA LYS A 292 -4.12 26.29 21.32
C LYS A 292 -5.50 25.96 21.92
N THR A 293 -6.41 26.91 21.97
CA THR A 293 -7.77 26.72 22.54
C THR A 293 -8.55 25.69 21.74
N TRP A 294 -8.42 25.72 20.42
CA TRP A 294 -9.02 24.69 19.55
C TRP A 294 -8.50 23.29 19.86
N LEU A 295 -7.17 23.11 20.03
CA LEU A 295 -6.58 21.81 20.43
C LEU A 295 -7.12 21.33 21.78
N ILE A 296 -7.29 22.23 22.75
CA ILE A 296 -7.87 21.90 24.06
C ILE A 296 -9.31 21.41 23.89
N THR A 297 -10.11 22.12 23.09
CA THR A 297 -11.51 21.76 22.81
C THR A 297 -11.61 20.43 22.06
N LEU A 298 -10.75 20.25 21.05
CA LEU A 298 -10.66 19.01 20.29
C LEU A 298 -10.35 17.81 21.22
N ASN A 299 -9.32 17.95 22.07
CA ASN A 299 -8.92 16.89 22.99
C ASN A 299 -10.01 16.54 24.00
N GLY A 300 -10.69 17.58 24.53
CA GLY A 300 -11.80 17.37 25.49
C GLY A 300 -13.02 16.70 24.86
N ASN A 301 -13.24 16.89 23.56
CA ASN A 301 -14.42 16.39 22.83
C ASN A 301 -14.10 15.22 21.89
N LEU A 302 -12.86 14.71 21.91
CA LEU A 302 -12.32 13.77 20.93
C LEU A 302 -13.17 12.52 20.76
N GLU A 303 -13.58 11.90 21.87
CA GLU A 303 -14.38 10.68 21.85
C GLU A 303 -15.73 10.88 21.16
N ASN A 304 -16.41 11.98 21.47
CA ASN A 304 -17.67 12.32 20.83
C ASN A 304 -17.50 12.59 19.33
N ILE A 305 -16.45 13.30 18.91
CA ILE A 305 -16.14 13.56 17.50
C ILE A 305 -15.92 12.24 16.76
N LEU A 306 -15.10 11.33 17.31
CA LEU A 306 -14.85 10.04 16.68
C LEU A 306 -16.12 9.20 16.53
N GLN A 307 -16.99 9.21 17.53
CA GLN A 307 -18.24 8.43 17.51
C GLN A 307 -19.30 9.04 16.59
N THR A 308 -19.48 10.36 16.63
CA THR A 308 -20.57 11.02 15.89
C THR A 308 -20.20 11.33 14.44
N ASP A 309 -19.03 11.89 14.20
CA ASP A 309 -18.66 12.41 12.87
C ASP A 309 -18.05 11.30 12.00
N TYR A 310 -17.27 10.40 12.62
CA TYR A 310 -16.59 9.31 11.91
C TYR A 310 -17.21 7.93 12.16
N LYS A 311 -18.21 7.80 13.03
CA LYS A 311 -18.87 6.53 13.36
C LYS A 311 -17.90 5.45 13.86
N ILE A 312 -16.90 5.85 14.62
CA ILE A 312 -15.88 4.98 15.20
C ILE A 312 -16.34 4.52 16.58
N ASN A 313 -16.48 3.22 16.77
CA ASN A 313 -16.81 2.63 18.06
C ASN A 313 -15.53 2.39 18.88
N ILE A 314 -15.57 2.71 20.17
CA ILE A 314 -14.44 2.53 21.08
C ILE A 314 -14.63 1.26 21.88
N ASP A 315 -13.67 0.34 21.77
CA ASP A 315 -13.66 -0.93 22.51
C ASP A 315 -12.68 -0.82 23.69
N LYS A 316 -13.13 -1.25 24.87
CA LYS A 316 -12.31 -1.33 26.07
C LYS A 316 -11.60 -2.67 26.14
N ILE A 317 -10.27 -2.65 26.35
CA ILE A 317 -9.48 -3.85 26.61
C ILE A 317 -9.49 -4.12 28.12
N PRO A 318 -9.76 -5.36 28.57
CA PRO A 318 -9.62 -5.71 29.98
C PRO A 318 -8.19 -5.49 30.47
N GLU A 319 -8.02 -4.97 31.70
CA GLU A 319 -6.69 -4.72 32.28
C GLU A 319 -5.83 -5.99 32.35
N SER A 320 -6.46 -7.14 32.62
CA SER A 320 -5.79 -8.45 32.62
C SER A 320 -5.17 -8.79 31.26
N ASP A 321 -5.83 -8.43 30.15
CA ASP A 321 -5.34 -8.69 28.80
C ASP A 321 -4.22 -7.71 28.44
N ILE A 322 -4.33 -6.45 28.87
CA ILE A 322 -3.25 -5.45 28.70
C ILE A 322 -1.97 -5.95 29.39
N GLU A 323 -2.06 -6.38 30.66
CA GLU A 323 -0.92 -6.92 31.39
C GLU A 323 -0.34 -8.18 30.74
N LEU A 324 -1.20 -9.09 30.28
CA LEU A 324 -0.80 -10.31 29.60
C LEU A 324 -0.03 -10.00 28.30
N PHE A 325 -0.58 -9.13 27.44
CA PHE A 325 0.01 -8.81 26.15
C PHE A 325 1.29 -7.97 26.28
N ALA A 326 1.34 -7.05 27.24
CA ALA A 326 2.52 -6.23 27.51
C ALA A 326 3.76 -7.02 27.98
N ASN A 327 3.55 -8.22 28.54
CA ASN A 327 4.60 -9.09 29.07
C ASN A 327 4.95 -10.26 28.14
N THR A 328 4.55 -10.20 26.86
CA THR A 328 4.88 -11.22 25.86
C THR A 328 6.33 -11.06 25.35
N GLU A 329 6.87 -12.13 24.77
CA GLU A 329 8.15 -12.10 24.07
C GLU A 329 8.11 -11.12 22.90
N ASP A 330 6.99 -11.02 22.17
CA ASP A 330 6.79 -10.07 21.08
C ASP A 330 6.95 -8.61 21.58
N ALA A 331 6.41 -8.29 22.79
CA ALA A 331 6.57 -6.98 23.39
C ALA A 331 8.02 -6.68 23.77
N ALA A 332 8.74 -7.66 24.30
CA ALA A 332 10.16 -7.51 24.62
C ALA A 332 11.00 -7.25 23.37
N GLN A 333 10.82 -8.06 22.32
CA GLN A 333 11.55 -7.94 21.06
C GLN A 333 11.26 -6.61 20.34
N LEU A 334 9.99 -6.19 20.26
CA LEU A 334 9.64 -4.93 19.59
C LEU A 334 10.20 -3.71 20.36
N LYS A 335 10.26 -3.77 21.70
CA LYS A 335 10.91 -2.73 22.54
C LYS A 335 12.41 -2.57 22.23
N GLU A 336 13.11 -3.67 21.96
CA GLU A 336 14.53 -3.64 21.60
C GLU A 336 14.76 -3.03 20.22
N MET A 337 13.80 -3.19 19.31
CA MET A 337 13.87 -2.69 17.93
C MET A 337 13.45 -1.23 17.78
N ARG A 338 12.94 -0.57 18.82
CA ARG A 338 12.35 0.76 18.71
C ARG A 338 12.96 1.77 19.67
N TYR A 339 13.14 2.99 19.16
CA TYR A 339 13.56 4.13 19.97
C TYR A 339 12.51 4.48 21.04
N ARG A 340 11.20 4.55 20.65
CA ARG A 340 10.10 4.80 21.59
C ARG A 340 9.52 3.50 22.17
N LYS A 341 10.00 3.09 23.32
CA LYS A 341 9.60 1.83 23.98
C LYS A 341 8.10 1.75 24.34
N HIS A 342 7.46 2.87 24.65
CA HIS A 342 6.04 2.89 25.01
C HIS A 342 5.13 2.59 23.82
N SER A 343 5.42 3.15 22.62
CA SER A 343 4.63 2.84 21.42
C SER A 343 4.76 1.38 21.02
N ALA A 344 5.91 0.75 21.26
CA ALA A 344 6.08 -0.68 21.00
C ALA A 344 5.11 -1.56 21.81
N ILE A 345 4.87 -1.21 23.08
CA ILE A 345 3.92 -1.95 23.94
C ILE A 345 2.50 -1.80 23.41
N HIS A 346 2.09 -0.55 23.09
CA HIS A 346 0.79 -0.25 22.50
C HIS A 346 0.52 -1.09 21.25
N ASP A 347 1.48 -1.11 20.33
CA ASP A 347 1.36 -1.81 19.06
C ASP A 347 1.20 -3.32 19.25
N VAL A 348 1.96 -3.91 20.18
CA VAL A 348 1.85 -5.35 20.49
C VAL A 348 0.50 -5.66 21.11
N ILE A 349 0.03 -4.87 22.06
CA ILE A 349 -1.29 -5.05 22.67
C ILE A 349 -2.37 -5.00 21.61
N ALA A 350 -2.30 -4.02 20.68
CA ALA A 350 -3.29 -3.85 19.63
C ALA A 350 -3.40 -5.06 18.72
N TYR A 351 -2.27 -5.56 18.17
CA TYR A 351 -2.36 -6.70 17.25
C TYR A 351 -2.63 -8.03 17.98
N LEU A 352 -2.18 -8.21 19.21
CA LEU A 352 -2.53 -9.40 20.01
C LEU A 352 -4.01 -9.42 20.37
N TYR A 353 -4.61 -8.26 20.65
CA TYR A 353 -6.05 -8.15 20.84
C TYR A 353 -6.82 -8.57 19.57
N VAL A 354 -6.38 -8.12 18.41
CA VAL A 354 -6.96 -8.58 17.11
C VAL A 354 -6.80 -10.08 16.94
N ARG A 355 -5.63 -10.65 17.27
CA ARG A 355 -5.38 -12.10 17.24
C ARG A 355 -6.36 -12.87 18.12
N GLU A 356 -6.61 -12.36 19.31
CA GLU A 356 -7.55 -12.93 20.26
C GLU A 356 -8.99 -12.92 19.69
N LYS A 357 -9.41 -11.80 19.10
CA LYS A 357 -10.72 -11.67 18.44
C LYS A 357 -10.90 -12.64 17.27
N ARG A 358 -9.83 -12.96 16.54
CA ARG A 358 -9.86 -13.91 15.43
C ARG A 358 -9.88 -15.39 15.85
N LYS A 359 -9.89 -15.72 17.14
CA LYS A 359 -9.87 -17.12 17.59
C LYS A 359 -10.98 -17.97 16.99
N HIS A 360 -12.11 -17.38 16.68
CA HIS A 360 -13.30 -18.05 16.14
C HIS A 360 -13.44 -17.94 14.61
N ASP A 361 -12.49 -17.31 13.89
CA ASP A 361 -12.55 -17.24 12.44
C ASP A 361 -12.51 -18.64 11.81
N SER A 362 -13.37 -18.85 10.82
CA SER A 362 -13.58 -20.17 10.18
C SER A 362 -12.35 -20.63 9.40
N ASN A 363 -11.58 -19.72 8.82
CA ASN A 363 -10.33 -20.01 8.12
C ASN A 363 -9.31 -18.88 8.32
N LYS A 364 -8.41 -19.08 9.28
CA LYS A 364 -7.38 -18.10 9.69
C LYS A 364 -6.28 -17.90 8.66
N LYS A 365 -6.22 -18.69 7.60
CA LYS A 365 -5.21 -18.60 6.54
C LYS A 365 -5.66 -17.74 5.36
N LEU A 366 -6.96 -17.52 5.22
CA LEU A 366 -7.52 -16.70 4.14
C LEU A 366 -7.72 -15.25 4.61
N LEU A 367 -7.08 -14.31 3.92
CA LEU A 367 -7.21 -12.88 4.16
C LEU A 367 -8.67 -12.41 4.18
N GLN A 368 -9.48 -12.90 3.24
CA GLN A 368 -10.88 -12.52 3.10
C GLN A 368 -11.77 -13.04 4.24
N LYS A 369 -11.31 -14.02 5.01
CA LYS A 369 -12.02 -14.61 6.15
C LYS A 369 -11.59 -14.04 7.49
N ALA A 370 -10.64 -13.12 7.50
CA ALA A 370 -10.25 -12.40 8.71
C ALA A 370 -11.33 -11.40 9.12
N SER A 371 -11.92 -11.60 10.30
CA SER A 371 -13.03 -10.79 10.82
C SER A 371 -12.59 -9.51 11.54
N TYR A 372 -11.30 -9.39 11.86
CA TYR A 372 -10.71 -8.24 12.57
C TYR A 372 -9.35 -7.87 11.99
N TRP A 373 -9.03 -6.57 11.93
CA TRP A 373 -7.75 -6.05 11.45
C TRP A 373 -7.29 -4.87 12.32
N PHE A 374 -5.98 -4.73 12.48
CA PHE A 374 -5.35 -3.51 12.98
C PHE A 374 -4.75 -2.75 11.80
N ILE A 375 -5.18 -1.51 11.58
CA ILE A 375 -4.72 -0.65 10.48
C ILE A 375 -3.64 0.29 10.99
N THR A 376 -2.45 0.22 10.43
CA THR A 376 -1.34 1.13 10.74
C THR A 376 -0.56 1.48 9.47
N ALA A 377 -0.02 2.69 9.42
CA ALA A 377 0.91 3.12 8.38
C ALA A 377 2.37 2.69 8.66
N ASN A 378 2.63 2.00 9.77
CA ASN A 378 3.97 1.59 10.19
C ASN A 378 4.40 0.28 9.53
N ARG A 379 5.16 0.38 8.44
CA ARG A 379 5.66 -0.79 7.68
C ARG A 379 6.48 -1.75 8.56
N ASN A 380 7.35 -1.24 9.40
CA ASN A 380 8.20 -2.07 10.27
C ASN A 380 7.35 -2.92 11.23
N LEU A 381 6.22 -2.39 11.70
CA LEU A 381 5.29 -3.14 12.53
C LEU A 381 4.56 -4.23 11.72
N CYS A 382 4.18 -3.93 10.49
CA CYS A 382 3.59 -4.92 9.57
C CYS A 382 4.54 -6.08 9.31
N ASP A 383 5.80 -5.78 8.99
CA ASP A 383 6.85 -6.77 8.73
C ASP A 383 7.13 -7.61 9.99
N PHE A 384 7.23 -6.98 11.15
CA PHE A 384 7.35 -7.69 12.43
C PHE A 384 6.18 -8.65 12.66
N ASN A 385 4.94 -8.21 12.46
CA ASN A 385 3.74 -9.04 12.61
C ASN A 385 3.72 -10.21 11.61
N ILE A 386 4.15 -10.00 10.37
CA ILE A 386 4.30 -11.07 9.37
C ILE A 386 5.25 -12.15 9.85
N LEU A 387 6.38 -11.80 10.45
CA LEU A 387 7.36 -12.75 10.99
C LEU A 387 6.83 -13.51 12.21
N LYS A 388 5.88 -12.94 12.94
CA LYS A 388 5.26 -13.52 14.15
C LYS A 388 3.97 -14.32 13.87
N LYS A 389 3.68 -14.64 12.62
CA LYS A 389 2.52 -15.45 12.25
C LYS A 389 2.51 -16.81 12.94
N VAL A 390 1.36 -17.20 13.47
CA VAL A 390 1.16 -18.51 14.10
C VAL A 390 0.63 -19.49 13.06
N ASN A 391 1.32 -20.60 12.85
CA ASN A 391 0.88 -21.72 11.99
C ASN A 391 0.47 -21.35 10.54
N GLY A 392 1.11 -20.32 9.96
CA GLY A 392 0.79 -19.84 8.61
C GLY A 392 -0.54 -19.09 8.51
N ASN A 393 -1.09 -18.62 9.63
CA ASN A 393 -2.27 -17.78 9.65
C ASN A 393 -1.98 -16.41 8.99
N THR A 394 -3.02 -15.74 8.56
CA THR A 394 -2.94 -14.34 8.12
C THR A 394 -2.50 -13.43 9.25
N GLY A 395 -1.57 -12.50 8.98
CA GLY A 395 -1.17 -11.47 9.94
C GLY A 395 -2.36 -10.62 10.41
N GLU A 396 -2.25 -10.01 11.57
CA GLU A 396 -3.32 -9.23 12.19
C GLU A 396 -3.34 -7.77 11.70
N ILE A 397 -2.24 -7.33 11.09
CA ILE A 397 -2.01 -5.95 10.67
C ILE A 397 -2.20 -5.83 9.16
N ILE A 398 -2.75 -4.70 8.73
CA ILE A 398 -2.90 -4.32 7.33
C ILE A 398 -2.60 -2.82 7.16
N MET A 399 -1.91 -2.46 6.08
CA MET A 399 -1.69 -1.05 5.75
C MET A 399 -2.88 -0.44 5.00
N PRO A 400 -3.05 0.90 5.03
CA PRO A 400 -4.14 1.59 4.31
C PRO A 400 -4.23 1.24 2.82
N ASP A 401 -3.11 1.24 2.10
CA ASP A 401 -3.02 0.92 0.68
C ASP A 401 -3.38 -0.55 0.38
N GLU A 402 -2.91 -1.47 1.22
CA GLU A 402 -3.23 -2.90 1.14
C GLU A 402 -4.73 -3.14 1.39
N LEU A 403 -5.31 -2.44 2.39
CA LEU A 403 -6.74 -2.53 2.68
C LEU A 403 -7.59 -1.94 1.56
N THR A 404 -7.22 -0.77 1.03
CA THR A 404 -7.90 -0.13 -0.10
C THR A 404 -7.97 -1.10 -1.29
N SER A 405 -6.87 -1.76 -1.60
CA SER A 405 -6.78 -2.77 -2.65
C SER A 405 -7.61 -4.02 -2.34
N LEU A 406 -7.59 -4.50 -1.11
CA LEU A 406 -8.39 -5.66 -0.68
C LEU A 406 -9.89 -5.38 -0.78
N LEU A 407 -10.35 -4.18 -0.39
CA LEU A 407 -11.74 -3.76 -0.49
C LEU A 407 -12.23 -3.66 -1.95
N PHE A 408 -11.34 -3.32 -2.90
CA PHE A 408 -11.66 -3.31 -4.33
C PHE A 408 -12.27 -4.63 -4.82
N LEU A 409 -11.80 -5.76 -4.31
CA LEU A 409 -12.27 -7.10 -4.70
C LEU A 409 -13.75 -7.35 -4.37
N GLN A 410 -14.32 -6.61 -3.42
CA GLN A 410 -15.74 -6.80 -3.05
C GLN A 410 -16.69 -6.41 -4.19
N ASN A 411 -16.36 -5.34 -4.91
CA ASN A 411 -17.17 -4.86 -6.02
C ASN A 411 -16.33 -4.02 -7.01
N PRO A 412 -15.52 -4.67 -7.86
CA PRO A 412 -14.61 -3.99 -8.77
C PRO A 412 -15.30 -2.93 -9.63
N LYS A 413 -16.46 -3.26 -10.22
CA LYS A 413 -17.23 -2.35 -11.07
C LYS A 413 -17.65 -1.07 -10.35
N LYS A 414 -18.11 -1.18 -9.10
CA LYS A 414 -18.60 -0.03 -8.33
C LYS A 414 -17.46 0.78 -7.71
N LEU A 415 -16.38 0.12 -7.33
CA LEU A 415 -15.33 0.71 -6.49
C LEU A 415 -14.10 1.19 -7.29
N SER A 416 -13.94 0.79 -8.56
CA SER A 416 -12.77 1.10 -9.40
C SER A 416 -12.38 2.59 -9.36
N GLY A 417 -13.36 3.50 -9.58
CA GLY A 417 -13.10 4.94 -9.57
C GLY A 417 -12.67 5.49 -8.22
N LYS A 418 -13.25 4.98 -7.12
CA LYS A 418 -12.89 5.40 -5.75
C LYS A 418 -11.54 4.84 -5.34
N VAL A 419 -11.34 3.54 -5.51
CA VAL A 419 -10.09 2.86 -5.15
C VAL A 419 -8.90 3.43 -5.90
N SER A 420 -9.04 3.74 -7.20
CA SER A 420 -7.95 4.38 -7.93
C SER A 420 -7.62 5.78 -7.42
N SER A 421 -8.63 6.57 -7.02
CA SER A 421 -8.39 7.90 -6.43
C SER A 421 -7.70 7.78 -5.07
N ILE A 422 -8.23 6.95 -4.17
CA ILE A 422 -7.65 6.72 -2.84
C ILE A 422 -6.21 6.23 -2.99
N GLY A 423 -6.01 5.17 -3.77
CA GLY A 423 -4.68 4.56 -3.91
C GLY A 423 -3.64 5.46 -4.56
N LEU A 424 -4.01 6.30 -5.54
CA LEU A 424 -3.08 7.29 -6.08
C LEU A 424 -2.74 8.38 -5.05
N ASN A 425 -3.72 8.83 -4.25
CA ASN A 425 -3.47 9.78 -3.16
C ASN A 425 -2.60 9.15 -2.05
N GLU A 426 -2.84 7.89 -1.70
CA GLU A 426 -1.98 7.13 -0.77
C GLU A 426 -0.55 6.98 -1.30
N LEU A 427 -0.38 6.70 -2.60
CA LEU A 427 0.93 6.59 -3.23
C LEU A 427 1.68 7.93 -3.22
N ILE A 428 0.98 9.06 -3.45
CA ILE A 428 1.52 10.40 -3.31
C ILE A 428 1.95 10.64 -1.86
N ALA A 429 1.04 10.48 -0.90
CA ALA A 429 1.26 10.73 0.51
C ALA A 429 2.46 9.91 1.03
N GLN A 430 2.53 8.64 0.69
CA GLN A 430 3.61 7.78 1.07
C GLN A 430 4.96 8.21 0.47
N THR A 431 5.00 8.57 -0.83
CA THR A 431 6.23 9.04 -1.47
C THR A 431 6.73 10.32 -0.81
N LEU A 432 5.83 11.27 -0.53
CA LEU A 432 6.18 12.49 0.19
C LEU A 432 6.67 12.19 1.61
N SER A 433 6.06 11.22 2.29
CA SER A 433 6.48 10.79 3.63
C SER A 433 7.85 10.11 3.66
N GLU A 434 8.24 9.41 2.61
CA GLU A 434 9.56 8.81 2.48
C GLU A 434 10.65 9.85 2.18
N GLU A 435 10.34 10.88 1.41
CA GLU A 435 11.29 11.94 1.02
C GLU A 435 11.46 13.03 2.09
N TYR A 436 10.39 13.36 2.80
CA TYR A 436 10.41 14.45 3.78
C TYR A 436 10.20 13.93 5.20
N PRO A 437 11.21 13.99 6.07
CA PRO A 437 11.07 13.56 7.45
C PRO A 437 10.06 14.44 8.20
N SER A 438 9.29 13.82 9.10
CA SER A 438 8.39 14.56 9.98
C SER A 438 9.18 15.33 11.05
N ARG A 439 8.58 16.40 11.58
CA ARG A 439 9.15 17.15 12.70
C ARG A 439 9.45 16.22 13.90
N ASP A 440 8.56 15.30 14.18
CA ASP A 440 8.73 14.39 15.30
C ASP A 440 9.93 13.46 15.10
N LEU A 441 10.15 12.97 13.87
CA LEU A 441 11.33 12.15 13.52
C LEU A 441 12.64 12.95 13.65
N ILE A 442 12.65 14.21 13.20
CA ILE A 442 13.80 15.11 13.36
C ILE A 442 14.09 15.33 14.86
N ASN A 443 13.06 15.53 15.69
CA ASN A 443 13.24 15.69 17.14
C ASN A 443 13.74 14.42 17.82
N GLU A 444 13.35 13.24 17.36
CA GLU A 444 13.88 11.97 17.85
C GLU A 444 15.38 11.83 17.52
N PHE A 445 15.73 12.17 16.28
CA PHE A 445 17.13 12.19 15.87
C PHE A 445 17.96 13.22 16.66
N ASP A 446 17.41 14.43 16.84
CA ASP A 446 18.00 15.47 17.66
C ASP A 446 18.29 14.99 19.09
N SER A 447 17.33 14.28 19.70
CA SER A 447 17.48 13.70 21.03
C SER A 447 18.56 12.61 21.07
N ALA A 448 18.66 11.78 20.03
CA ALA A 448 19.67 10.75 19.94
C ALA A 448 21.10 11.34 19.81
N VAL A 449 21.26 12.36 18.96
CA VAL A 449 22.54 13.04 18.75
C VAL A 449 22.96 13.86 19.99
N SER A 450 22.01 14.51 20.67
CA SER A 450 22.29 15.30 21.88
C SER A 450 22.86 14.46 23.02
N SER A 451 22.72 13.14 22.96
CA SER A 451 23.31 12.21 23.92
C SER A 451 24.79 11.88 23.64
N LEU A 452 25.34 12.31 22.48
CA LEU A 452 26.71 12.09 22.09
C LEU A 452 27.66 13.12 22.73
N GLU A 453 28.68 12.65 23.47
CA GLU A 453 29.61 13.53 24.21
C GLU A 453 30.60 14.32 23.31
N ASN A 454 30.77 13.95 22.02
CA ASN A 454 31.87 14.41 21.16
C ASN A 454 31.42 15.29 19.97
N VAL A 455 30.20 15.83 19.95
CA VAL A 455 29.70 16.69 18.87
C VAL A 455 29.77 18.17 19.29
N SER A 456 30.55 18.97 18.58
CA SER A 456 30.62 20.41 18.88
C SER A 456 29.32 21.14 18.50
N ALA A 457 29.05 22.32 19.10
CA ALA A 457 27.85 23.09 18.79
C ALA A 457 27.74 23.50 17.31
N ASP A 458 28.86 23.67 16.62
CA ASP A 458 28.86 24.00 15.18
C ASP A 458 28.65 22.75 14.33
N ASP A 459 29.24 21.62 14.70
CA ASP A 459 28.98 20.32 14.08
C ASP A 459 27.53 19.91 14.20
N TYR A 460 26.94 20.16 15.35
CA TYR A 460 25.54 19.90 15.61
C TYR A 460 24.60 20.68 14.66
N LYS A 461 24.90 21.97 14.40
CA LYS A 461 24.11 22.77 13.44
C LYS A 461 24.25 22.23 12.01
N ILE A 462 25.48 21.89 11.60
CA ILE A 462 25.75 21.27 10.29
C ILE A 462 24.96 19.99 10.15
N LEU A 463 25.02 19.12 11.14
CA LEU A 463 24.32 17.83 11.15
C LEU A 463 22.78 17.99 11.05
N LEU A 464 22.17 18.88 11.85
CA LEU A 464 20.73 19.12 11.79
C LEU A 464 20.28 19.71 10.45
N SER A 465 21.10 20.57 9.84
CA SER A 465 20.84 21.10 8.51
C SER A 465 20.89 19.99 7.45
N SER A 466 21.88 19.13 7.49
CA SER A 466 22.02 18.00 6.57
C SER A 466 20.87 16.99 6.74
N ILE A 467 20.58 16.59 7.97
CA ILE A 467 19.52 15.60 8.27
C ILE A 467 18.14 16.08 7.86
N SER A 468 17.85 17.40 7.91
CA SER A 468 16.57 17.93 7.46
C SER A 468 16.35 17.77 5.94
N GLN A 469 17.40 17.46 5.18
CA GLN A 469 17.37 17.23 3.73
C GLN A 469 17.47 15.74 3.38
N GLU A 470 17.69 14.88 4.39
CA GLU A 470 17.79 13.44 4.20
C GLU A 470 16.42 12.75 4.18
N SER A 471 16.35 11.59 3.50
CA SER A 471 15.12 10.82 3.45
C SER A 471 14.74 10.27 4.83
N THR A 472 13.43 10.15 5.07
CA THR A 472 12.85 9.54 6.26
C THR A 472 13.45 8.15 6.56
N ILE A 473 13.69 7.33 5.51
CA ILE A 473 14.26 5.99 5.62
C ILE A 473 15.68 6.04 6.18
N LYS A 474 16.50 6.97 5.72
CA LYS A 474 17.88 7.14 6.18
C LYS A 474 17.94 7.55 7.64
N ILE A 475 17.09 8.48 8.05
CA ILE A 475 16.98 8.92 9.44
C ILE A 475 16.54 7.77 10.36
N HIS A 476 15.56 6.97 9.94
CA HIS A 476 15.15 5.78 10.71
C HIS A 476 16.27 4.75 10.85
N LYS A 477 17.04 4.49 9.78
CA LYS A 477 18.22 3.59 9.87
C LYS A 477 19.23 4.09 10.89
N LEU A 478 19.54 5.40 10.86
CA LEU A 478 20.43 6.02 11.85
C LEU A 478 19.90 5.93 13.29
N LEU A 479 18.60 6.15 13.49
CA LEU A 479 17.98 6.00 14.80
C LEU A 479 18.02 4.55 15.31
N ILE A 480 17.81 3.57 14.45
CA ILE A 480 17.93 2.15 14.84
C ILE A 480 19.38 1.83 15.21
N SER A 481 20.36 2.30 14.42
CA SER A 481 21.78 2.08 14.72
C SER A 481 22.21 2.76 16.01
N SER A 482 21.60 3.88 16.42
CA SER A 482 21.89 4.53 17.69
C SER A 482 21.58 3.63 18.93
N ILE A 483 20.68 2.66 18.74
CA ILE A 483 20.29 1.71 19.78
C ILE A 483 21.06 0.40 19.67
N SER A 484 21.10 -0.18 18.44
CA SER A 484 21.67 -1.51 18.22
C SER A 484 23.19 -1.51 18.07
N GLU A 485 23.76 -0.44 17.51
CA GLU A 485 25.19 -0.32 17.17
C GLU A 485 25.72 1.10 17.44
N PRO A 486 25.80 1.55 18.72
CA PRO A 486 26.14 2.94 19.05
C PRO A 486 27.50 3.41 18.51
N GLU A 487 28.48 2.52 18.38
CA GLU A 487 29.78 2.86 17.80
C GLU A 487 29.70 3.13 16.29
N GLN A 488 28.85 2.38 15.57
CA GLN A 488 28.62 2.60 14.15
C GLN A 488 27.82 3.89 13.92
N PHE A 489 26.79 4.14 14.74
CA PHE A 489 26.05 5.39 14.72
C PHE A 489 26.98 6.61 14.87
N ASN A 490 27.90 6.58 15.86
CA ASN A 490 28.89 7.65 16.03
C ASN A 490 29.76 7.87 14.80
N LYS A 491 30.23 6.80 14.15
CA LYS A 491 31.00 6.90 12.90
C LYS A 491 30.20 7.50 11.76
N ASP A 492 28.95 7.06 11.58
CA ASP A 492 28.07 7.56 10.53
C ASP A 492 27.77 9.05 10.72
N ILE A 493 27.55 9.50 11.95
CA ILE A 493 27.36 10.91 12.29
C ILE A 493 28.62 11.74 11.93
N HIS A 494 29.81 11.26 12.26
CA HIS A 494 31.05 11.95 11.91
C HIS A 494 31.28 12.01 10.39
N VAL A 495 30.95 10.95 9.66
CA VAL A 495 31.03 10.93 8.18
C VAL A 495 30.11 11.98 7.56
N ILE A 496 28.86 12.11 8.06
CA ILE A 496 27.93 13.15 7.58
C ILE A 496 28.52 14.55 7.83
N ILE A 497 29.00 14.82 9.05
CA ILE A 497 29.60 16.12 9.39
C ILE A 497 30.80 16.45 8.50
N GLU A 498 31.70 15.49 8.29
CA GLU A 498 32.88 15.69 7.44
C GLU A 498 32.51 15.93 5.98
N THR A 499 31.52 15.20 5.47
CA THR A 499 31.05 15.36 4.09
C THR A 499 30.49 16.76 3.88
N GLU A 500 29.66 17.24 4.80
CA GLU A 500 29.06 18.59 4.71
C GLU A 500 30.06 19.73 4.92
N ARG A 501 31.14 19.51 5.69
CA ARG A 501 32.21 20.51 5.83
C ARG A 501 33.07 20.67 4.56
N ASN A 502 33.10 19.61 3.72
CA ASN A 502 33.87 19.60 2.50
C ASN A 502 33.08 20.06 1.26
N ASN A 503 31.76 20.21 1.39
CA ASN A 503 30.85 20.78 0.38
C ASN A 503 30.70 22.29 0.60
#